data_c8b1538ad013aa4849cda58e8e21b269
#
_entry.id   c8b1538ad013aa4849cda58e8e21b269
#
_cell.length_a   1.000
_cell.length_b   1.000
_cell.length_c   1.000
_cell.angle_alpha   90.00
_cell.angle_beta   90.00
_cell.angle_gamma   90.00
#
_symmetry.space_group_name_H-M   'P 1'
#
loop_
_entity.id
_entity.type
_entity.pdbx_description
1 polymer ?
#
loop_
_entity_poly.entity_id
_entity_poly.type
_entity_poly.pdbx_seq_one_letter_code
_entity_poly.pdbx_strand_id
1 'polypeptide(L)'
;MARQSKPAETGAGGREDTAAASHDAAPLRYGTGFGNHFATEALPGALPTGRNSPQRCAYGLYAEQYSGTAFTAPRHANRRSWLYRIRPAAMHERFAALDLGRLAGRFDEVAPSPNQLRWDPLPVPRAATDFLGGLVSIAGTGAPEQQSGCGIHWYVANRSMRGRFFCDADGELLIVPQLGALRFATELGLIEAEPQEIVVIPRGLRFSVELLGREARGYICENFGAPFRLPDLGPIGSNGLANPRDFETPVAWYEDREGDFELIEKFAGQLWTARIGHSPLDVVAWHGNLAPYKYDLRRFNTIGSVSYDHPDPSIFLVLQSPSDTPGVDDIDFVIFPPRWLVMQDTFRPPWFHRNVASEFMGLITGAYDAKAEGFTPGGASLHNSMSGHGPDAATFAKATRADTSRPVHIVNTMAFMFETRAVIRPTRLALKSPQLQADYQRVWRDLPKNFSPDPAGARPARRGRRATGGAAAATGRRRRD
;
A
#
# COMPACT_ATOMS: atom_id res chain seq x y z
N MET A 1 -48.45 43.55 -50.57
CA MET A 1 -47.19 44.09 -49.95
C MET A 1 -46.71 43.09 -48.95
N ALA A 2 -45.74 42.32 -49.31
CA ALA A 2 -45.15 41.25 -48.49
C ALA A 2 -44.03 41.82 -47.63
N ARG A 3 -44.03 41.50 -46.33
CA ARG A 3 -42.88 41.72 -45.44
C ARG A 3 -42.18 40.38 -45.19
N GLN A 4 -40.95 40.31 -45.66
CA GLN A 4 -40.02 39.23 -45.45
C GLN A 4 -39.58 39.21 -43.97
N SER A 5 -39.68 38.08 -43.29
CA SER A 5 -39.08 37.78 -42.02
C SER A 5 -37.70 37.10 -42.20
N LYS A 6 -36.66 37.66 -41.58
CA LYS A 6 -35.33 37.09 -41.49
C LYS A 6 -35.33 35.92 -40.50
N PRO A 7 -34.49 34.85 -40.70
CA PRO A 7 -34.33 33.79 -39.72
C PRO A 7 -33.34 34.20 -38.62
N ALA A 8 -33.65 33.78 -37.38
CA ALA A 8 -32.80 33.94 -36.19
C ALA A 8 -31.66 32.90 -36.21
N GLU A 9 -30.45 33.37 -36.09
CA GLU A 9 -29.24 32.56 -35.81
C GLU A 9 -29.26 32.11 -34.35
N THR A 10 -29.30 30.80 -34.10
CA THR A 10 -29.06 30.18 -32.78
C THR A 10 -27.59 29.85 -32.69
N GLY A 11 -26.84 30.73 -32.05
CA GLY A 11 -25.45 30.46 -31.62
C GLY A 11 -25.44 29.70 -30.30
N ALA A 12 -25.19 28.38 -30.37
CA ALA A 12 -24.86 27.59 -29.21
C ALA A 12 -23.32 27.65 -28.98
N GLY A 13 -22.91 28.63 -28.18
CA GLY A 13 -21.54 28.71 -27.67
C GLY A 13 -21.39 27.85 -26.43
N GLY A 14 -20.89 26.63 -26.57
CA GLY A 14 -20.42 25.84 -25.45
C GLY A 14 -19.19 26.51 -24.83
N ARG A 15 -19.33 27.02 -23.63
CA ARG A 15 -18.18 27.39 -22.81
C ARG A 15 -17.55 26.11 -22.29
N GLU A 16 -16.41 25.75 -22.80
CA GLU A 16 -15.48 24.82 -22.16
C GLU A 16 -14.93 25.50 -20.90
N ASP A 17 -15.42 25.04 -19.75
CA ASP A 17 -14.83 25.38 -18.46
C ASP A 17 -13.48 24.62 -18.32
N THR A 18 -12.44 25.22 -18.86
CA THR A 18 -11.05 24.86 -18.53
C THR A 18 -10.66 25.56 -17.22
N ALA A 19 -11.19 25.06 -16.10
CA ALA A 19 -10.59 25.37 -14.80
C ALA A 19 -9.34 24.49 -14.66
N ALA A 20 -8.21 24.97 -15.17
CA ALA A 20 -6.90 24.50 -14.77
C ALA A 20 -6.78 24.78 -13.25
N ALA A 21 -6.67 23.75 -12.45
CA ALA A 21 -6.38 23.87 -11.03
C ALA A 21 -5.05 24.63 -10.90
N SER A 22 -5.11 25.82 -10.33
CA SER A 22 -3.93 26.65 -10.05
C SER A 22 -3.05 25.92 -9.04
N HIS A 23 -1.77 25.76 -9.35
CA HIS A 23 -0.74 25.16 -8.49
C HIS A 23 -0.39 25.99 -7.23
N ASP A 24 -1.20 27.02 -6.90
CA ASP A 24 -0.99 27.90 -5.74
C ASP A 24 -1.94 27.61 -4.56
N ALA A 25 -2.52 26.41 -4.51
CA ALA A 25 -3.29 26.01 -3.32
C ALA A 25 -2.36 25.76 -2.14
N ALA A 26 -2.67 26.34 -0.98
CA ALA A 26 -1.94 26.07 0.27
C ALA A 26 -1.82 24.56 0.51
N PRO A 27 -0.68 24.08 1.08
CA PRO A 27 -0.50 22.66 1.33
C PRO A 27 -1.60 22.10 2.22
N LEU A 28 -2.01 20.87 1.94
CA LEU A 28 -3.03 20.18 2.74
C LEU A 28 -2.58 20.06 4.21
N ARG A 29 -3.54 20.14 5.11
CA ARG A 29 -3.31 19.96 6.55
C ARG A 29 -3.72 18.55 6.96
N TYR A 30 -2.96 17.97 7.89
CA TYR A 30 -3.19 16.63 8.40
C TYR A 30 -3.16 16.61 9.93
N GLY A 31 -3.93 15.69 10.52
CA GLY A 31 -3.72 15.22 11.87
C GLY A 31 -2.66 14.12 11.88
N THR A 32 -1.81 14.07 12.89
CA THR A 32 -0.72 13.09 12.99
C THR A 32 -1.00 12.03 14.05
N GLY A 33 -0.57 10.81 13.80
CA GLY A 33 -0.63 9.70 14.75
C GLY A 33 -1.46 8.52 14.26
N PHE A 34 -0.91 7.31 14.35
CA PHE A 34 -1.58 6.08 13.94
C PHE A 34 -2.67 5.69 14.94
N GLY A 35 -3.90 5.51 14.44
CA GLY A 35 -5.03 5.04 15.23
C GLY A 35 -5.49 6.00 16.35
N ASN A 36 -5.08 7.25 16.31
CA ASN A 36 -5.53 8.28 17.25
C ASN A 36 -7.02 8.58 17.08
N HIS A 37 -7.65 9.09 18.14
CA HIS A 37 -8.96 9.69 18.06
C HIS A 37 -8.82 11.15 17.59
N PHE A 38 -9.17 11.39 16.34
CA PHE A 38 -9.17 12.73 15.75
C PHE A 38 -10.51 13.42 15.96
N ALA A 39 -10.49 14.73 15.95
CA ALA A 39 -11.68 15.57 15.90
C ALA A 39 -11.39 16.77 15.03
N THR A 40 -12.18 16.96 13.97
CA THR A 40 -11.93 18.00 12.96
C THR A 40 -13.24 18.48 12.34
N GLU A 41 -13.29 19.76 11.99
CA GLU A 41 -14.45 20.42 11.39
C GLU A 41 -14.00 21.40 10.30
N ALA A 42 -14.73 21.43 9.20
CA ALA A 42 -14.53 22.39 8.12
C ALA A 42 -15.32 23.71 8.36
N LEU A 43 -16.39 23.62 9.15
CA LEU A 43 -17.16 24.78 9.62
C LEU A 43 -17.11 24.86 11.15
N PRO A 44 -16.72 25.99 11.74
CA PRO A 44 -16.63 26.14 13.19
C PRO A 44 -17.95 25.82 13.91
N GLY A 45 -17.91 24.94 14.90
CA GLY A 45 -19.07 24.53 15.67
C GLY A 45 -19.93 23.43 15.02
N ALA A 46 -19.46 22.79 13.94
CA ALA A 46 -20.11 21.64 13.34
C ALA A 46 -19.97 20.38 14.20
N LEU A 47 -18.89 20.26 14.99
CA LEU A 47 -18.69 19.16 15.95
C LEU A 47 -19.55 19.34 17.19
N PRO A 48 -20.43 18.38 17.54
CA PRO A 48 -21.16 18.44 18.80
C PRO A 48 -20.25 18.28 20.01
N THR A 49 -20.54 18.97 21.09
CA THR A 49 -19.83 18.83 22.35
C THR A 49 -20.58 17.88 23.29
N GLY A 50 -19.88 16.93 23.87
CA GLY A 50 -20.38 16.06 24.94
C GLY A 50 -21.36 14.96 24.54
N ARG A 51 -21.72 14.85 23.25
CA ARG A 51 -22.60 13.79 22.72
C ARG A 51 -22.37 13.56 21.24
N ASN A 52 -22.55 12.31 20.75
CA ASN A 52 -22.31 11.95 19.35
C ASN A 52 -23.53 12.24 18.46
N SER A 53 -24.73 12.04 18.97
CA SER A 53 -25.99 12.21 18.19
C SER A 53 -26.95 13.14 18.94
N PRO A 54 -26.71 14.47 18.89
CA PRO A 54 -27.65 15.43 19.46
C PRO A 54 -28.99 15.38 18.72
N GLN A 55 -30.09 15.71 19.40
CA GLN A 55 -31.41 15.74 18.77
C GLN A 55 -31.45 16.65 17.53
N ARG A 56 -30.65 17.71 17.56
CA ARG A 56 -30.47 18.64 16.43
C ARG A 56 -29.00 18.96 16.31
N CYS A 57 -28.37 18.55 15.21
CA CYS A 57 -27.02 18.95 14.91
C CYS A 57 -26.95 20.42 14.46
N ALA A 58 -25.80 21.04 14.71
CA ALA A 58 -25.51 22.37 14.14
C ALA A 58 -25.61 22.30 12.61
N TYR A 59 -25.94 23.45 12.02
CA TYR A 59 -26.11 23.61 10.56
C TYR A 59 -27.18 22.70 9.93
N GLY A 60 -28.01 22.01 10.71
CA GLY A 60 -28.97 21.03 10.18
C GLY A 60 -28.35 19.73 9.68
N LEU A 61 -27.10 19.44 10.07
CA LEU A 61 -26.38 18.23 9.65
C LEU A 61 -27.02 16.97 10.22
N TYR A 62 -26.77 15.84 9.54
CA TYR A 62 -27.13 14.51 10.00
C TYR A 62 -25.93 13.88 10.72
N ALA A 63 -26.17 13.31 11.91
CA ALA A 63 -25.17 12.49 12.60
C ALA A 63 -25.23 11.06 12.05
N GLU A 64 -24.10 10.54 11.57
CA GLU A 64 -23.96 9.20 11.04
C GLU A 64 -22.79 8.51 11.71
N GLN A 65 -22.95 7.25 12.13
CA GLN A 65 -21.84 6.44 12.64
C GLN A 65 -21.26 5.57 11.54
N TYR A 66 -19.96 5.69 11.35
CA TYR A 66 -19.16 4.85 10.47
C TYR A 66 -18.32 3.88 11.31
N SER A 67 -18.57 2.56 11.20
CA SER A 67 -17.93 1.53 12.01
C SER A 67 -17.15 0.55 11.15
N GLY A 68 -15.87 0.34 11.47
CA GLY A 68 -14.98 -0.65 10.85
C GLY A 68 -14.85 -1.95 11.65
N THR A 69 -15.48 -2.02 12.82
CA THR A 69 -15.55 -3.23 13.68
C THR A 69 -16.97 -3.44 14.16
N ALA A 70 -17.28 -4.66 14.58
CA ALA A 70 -18.58 -4.95 15.20
C ALA A 70 -18.79 -4.08 16.45
N PHE A 71 -20.05 -3.73 16.75
CA PHE A 71 -20.40 -2.94 17.94
C PHE A 71 -19.93 -3.56 19.25
N THR A 72 -19.76 -4.88 19.28
CA THR A 72 -19.31 -5.66 20.44
C THR A 72 -17.80 -5.79 20.56
N ALA A 73 -17.03 -5.20 19.63
CA ALA A 73 -15.57 -5.22 19.72
C ALA A 73 -15.09 -4.59 21.04
N PRO A 74 -14.02 -5.10 21.68
CA PRO A 74 -13.43 -4.51 22.87
C PRO A 74 -13.07 -3.03 22.62
N ARG A 75 -13.21 -2.18 23.64
CA ARG A 75 -13.02 -0.74 23.50
C ARG A 75 -11.67 -0.35 22.87
N HIS A 76 -10.60 -1.04 23.23
CA HIS A 76 -9.25 -0.79 22.72
C HIS A 76 -9.06 -1.22 21.26
N ALA A 77 -9.88 -2.14 20.75
CA ALA A 77 -9.86 -2.63 19.37
C ALA A 77 -10.98 -2.04 18.50
N ASN A 78 -11.91 -1.27 19.10
CA ASN A 78 -13.05 -0.72 18.38
C ASN A 78 -12.61 0.41 17.45
N ARG A 79 -12.97 0.29 16.17
CA ARG A 79 -12.69 1.27 15.11
C ARG A 79 -14.01 1.87 14.64
N ARG A 80 -14.19 3.18 14.90
CA ARG A 80 -15.39 3.92 14.49
C ARG A 80 -15.12 5.41 14.42
N SER A 81 -15.92 6.09 13.58
CA SER A 81 -15.98 7.54 13.52
C SER A 81 -17.43 8.02 13.44
N TRP A 82 -17.69 9.21 13.98
CA TRP A 82 -18.95 9.91 13.86
C TRP A 82 -18.81 11.02 12.84
N LEU A 83 -19.70 11.01 11.87
CA LEU A 83 -19.73 11.93 10.75
C LEU A 83 -20.92 12.87 10.91
N TYR A 84 -20.69 14.16 10.65
CA TYR A 84 -21.73 15.16 10.62
C TYR A 84 -21.78 15.70 9.20
N ARG A 85 -22.82 15.28 8.47
CA ARG A 85 -22.87 15.40 7.01
C ARG A 85 -24.16 16.07 6.53
N ILE A 86 -24.11 16.59 5.31
CA ILE A 86 -25.22 17.33 4.72
C ILE A 86 -26.36 16.39 4.36
N ARG A 87 -26.07 15.19 3.84
CA ARG A 87 -27.04 14.16 3.45
C ARG A 87 -26.61 12.78 3.95
N PRO A 88 -27.50 11.98 4.52
CA PRO A 88 -27.15 10.63 4.99
C PRO A 88 -26.64 9.73 3.85
N ALA A 89 -25.71 8.82 4.15
CA ALA A 89 -25.17 7.88 3.19
C ALA A 89 -26.24 6.96 2.55
N ALA A 90 -27.41 6.82 3.19
CA ALA A 90 -28.54 6.06 2.66
C ALA A 90 -29.26 6.76 1.47
N MET A 91 -28.93 8.00 1.16
CA MET A 91 -29.57 8.76 0.07
C MET A 91 -28.89 8.42 -1.28
N HIS A 92 -29.27 7.34 -1.86
CA HIS A 92 -28.88 6.92 -3.22
C HIS A 92 -30.03 6.13 -3.86
N GLU A 93 -30.03 6.02 -5.18
CA GLU A 93 -30.94 5.12 -5.87
C GLU A 93 -30.57 3.64 -5.62
N ARG A 94 -31.46 2.74 -6.09
CA ARG A 94 -31.21 1.30 -5.99
C ARG A 94 -29.97 0.90 -6.79
N PHE A 95 -29.09 0.11 -6.21
CA PHE A 95 -27.94 -0.47 -6.89
C PHE A 95 -28.33 -1.46 -7.99
N ALA A 96 -27.67 -1.35 -9.11
CA ALA A 96 -27.71 -2.32 -10.22
C ALA A 96 -26.34 -2.93 -10.42
N ALA A 97 -26.27 -4.17 -10.89
CA ALA A 97 -25.02 -4.86 -11.16
C ALA A 97 -24.24 -4.13 -12.28
N LEU A 98 -22.92 -4.01 -12.07
CA LEU A 98 -21.98 -3.45 -13.02
C LEU A 98 -20.96 -4.53 -13.40
N ASP A 99 -20.48 -4.50 -14.67
CA ASP A 99 -19.43 -5.40 -15.12
C ASP A 99 -18.13 -5.14 -14.34
N LEU A 100 -17.52 -6.23 -13.83
CA LEU A 100 -16.21 -6.19 -13.15
C LEU A 100 -15.06 -5.73 -14.05
N GLY A 101 -15.21 -5.80 -15.37
CA GLY A 101 -14.16 -5.46 -16.32
C GLY A 101 -12.92 -6.33 -16.16
N ARG A 102 -11.83 -5.75 -15.62
CA ARG A 102 -10.58 -6.45 -15.35
C ARG A 102 -10.37 -6.80 -13.87
N LEU A 103 -11.35 -6.52 -13.04
CA LEU A 103 -11.35 -6.98 -11.64
C LEU A 103 -11.78 -8.44 -11.55
N ALA A 104 -11.24 -9.14 -10.56
CA ALA A 104 -11.70 -10.46 -10.18
C ALA A 104 -12.45 -10.35 -8.84
N GLY A 105 -13.66 -10.89 -8.80
CA GLY A 105 -14.42 -10.99 -7.56
C GLY A 105 -14.04 -12.20 -6.73
N ARG A 106 -13.44 -13.21 -7.36
CA ARG A 106 -12.97 -14.46 -6.76
C ARG A 106 -11.63 -14.88 -7.34
N PHE A 107 -10.86 -15.63 -6.57
CA PHE A 107 -9.51 -16.10 -6.95
C PHE A 107 -9.42 -17.62 -7.06
N ASP A 108 -10.53 -18.30 -7.39
CA ASP A 108 -10.61 -19.75 -7.53
C ASP A 108 -10.71 -20.26 -8.98
N GLU A 109 -10.73 -19.37 -9.96
CA GLU A 109 -10.85 -19.72 -11.39
C GLU A 109 -9.62 -20.43 -11.99
N VAL A 110 -8.47 -20.30 -11.34
CA VAL A 110 -7.20 -20.90 -11.78
C VAL A 110 -6.59 -21.70 -10.64
N ALA A 111 -6.07 -22.90 -10.96
CA ALA A 111 -5.36 -23.71 -10.00
C ALA A 111 -4.09 -22.97 -9.52
N PRO A 112 -3.77 -22.99 -8.21
CA PRO A 112 -2.52 -22.42 -7.71
C PRO A 112 -1.31 -23.18 -8.25
N SER A 113 -0.20 -22.47 -8.43
CA SER A 113 1.03 -23.04 -8.93
C SER A 113 2.19 -22.81 -7.94
N PRO A 114 3.10 -23.77 -7.75
CA PRO A 114 4.33 -23.57 -6.99
C PRO A 114 5.42 -22.84 -7.80
N ASN A 115 5.17 -22.50 -9.06
CA ASN A 115 6.12 -21.76 -9.88
C ASN A 115 6.28 -20.33 -9.42
N GLN A 116 7.52 -19.86 -9.41
CA GLN A 116 7.82 -18.45 -9.22
C GLN A 116 7.36 -17.68 -10.46
N LEU A 117 6.66 -16.58 -10.25
CA LEU A 117 6.13 -15.73 -11.32
C LEU A 117 6.75 -14.33 -11.22
N ARG A 118 6.94 -13.68 -12.39
CA ARG A 118 7.38 -12.28 -12.47
C ARG A 118 6.69 -11.61 -13.63
N TRP A 119 6.30 -10.35 -13.42
CA TRP A 119 5.68 -9.51 -14.43
C TRP A 119 6.45 -8.21 -14.61
N ASP A 120 6.59 -7.78 -15.83
CA ASP A 120 7.00 -6.43 -16.19
C ASP A 120 5.90 -5.41 -15.85
N PRO A 121 6.23 -4.12 -15.78
CA PRO A 121 5.26 -3.08 -15.48
C PRO A 121 4.07 -3.06 -16.44
N LEU A 122 2.86 -2.91 -15.90
CA LEU A 122 1.68 -2.70 -16.73
C LEU A 122 1.77 -1.32 -17.41
N PRO A 123 1.68 -1.25 -18.76
CA PRO A 123 1.74 0.02 -19.45
C PRO A 123 0.51 0.88 -19.17
N VAL A 124 0.70 2.19 -19.08
CA VAL A 124 -0.41 3.14 -19.01
C VAL A 124 -1.14 3.14 -20.36
N PRO A 125 -2.47 2.98 -20.40
CA PRO A 125 -3.23 2.89 -21.64
C PRO A 125 -3.22 4.22 -22.42
N ARG A 126 -3.31 4.16 -23.74
CA ARG A 126 -3.48 5.35 -24.57
C ARG A 126 -4.91 5.90 -24.53
N ALA A 127 -5.90 5.03 -24.33
CA ALA A 127 -7.29 5.42 -24.16
C ALA A 127 -7.47 6.14 -22.81
N ALA A 128 -8.39 7.10 -22.77
CA ALA A 128 -8.72 7.84 -21.56
C ALA A 128 -9.25 6.88 -20.48
N THR A 129 -8.46 6.70 -19.43
CA THR A 129 -8.72 5.71 -18.37
C THR A 129 -8.53 6.37 -17.02
N ASP A 130 -9.56 6.36 -16.19
CA ASP A 130 -9.49 6.83 -14.81
C ASP A 130 -9.02 5.70 -13.86
N PHE A 131 -8.85 6.03 -12.59
CA PHE A 131 -8.36 5.10 -11.58
C PHE A 131 -9.18 3.81 -11.53
N LEU A 132 -10.51 3.90 -11.47
CA LEU A 132 -11.40 2.74 -11.37
C LEU A 132 -11.41 1.92 -12.69
N GLY A 133 -11.50 2.60 -13.84
CA GLY A 133 -11.44 1.94 -15.16
C GLY A 133 -10.08 1.28 -15.44
N GLY A 134 -9.04 1.70 -14.73
CA GLY A 134 -7.68 1.17 -14.84
C GLY A 134 -7.32 0.09 -13.83
N LEU A 135 -8.23 -0.32 -12.95
CA LEU A 135 -8.00 -1.41 -11.99
C LEU A 135 -7.90 -2.77 -12.70
N VAL A 136 -6.92 -3.57 -12.27
CA VAL A 136 -6.65 -4.91 -12.83
C VAL A 136 -6.29 -5.85 -11.69
N SER A 137 -7.09 -6.88 -11.45
CA SER A 137 -6.74 -7.92 -10.48
C SER A 137 -5.64 -8.82 -11.01
N ILE A 138 -4.56 -8.94 -10.26
CA ILE A 138 -3.40 -9.77 -10.62
C ILE A 138 -3.45 -11.11 -9.91
N ALA A 139 -3.73 -11.09 -8.60
CA ALA A 139 -3.76 -12.27 -7.78
C ALA A 139 -4.61 -12.03 -6.53
N GLY A 140 -4.86 -13.07 -5.76
CA GLY A 140 -5.54 -12.96 -4.48
C GLY A 140 -5.75 -14.31 -3.81
N THR A 141 -6.34 -14.26 -2.63
CA THR A 141 -6.66 -15.43 -1.81
C THR A 141 -7.82 -15.12 -0.86
N GLY A 142 -8.51 -16.13 -0.38
CA GLY A 142 -9.66 -15.96 0.50
C GLY A 142 -10.88 -15.41 -0.21
N ALA A 143 -11.78 -14.81 0.55
CA ALA A 143 -13.04 -14.26 0.05
C ALA A 143 -13.52 -13.10 0.93
N PRO A 144 -14.07 -12.03 0.35
CA PRO A 144 -14.59 -10.89 1.12
C PRO A 144 -15.75 -11.29 2.04
N GLU A 145 -16.60 -12.24 1.65
CA GLU A 145 -17.70 -12.73 2.46
C GLU A 145 -17.24 -13.45 3.74
N GLN A 146 -16.01 -13.98 3.73
CA GLN A 146 -15.39 -14.64 4.90
C GLN A 146 -14.54 -13.67 5.73
N GLN A 147 -14.37 -12.44 5.26
CA GLN A 147 -13.51 -11.42 5.87
C GLN A 147 -12.09 -11.95 6.16
N SER A 148 -11.52 -12.67 5.20
CA SER A 148 -10.18 -13.25 5.28
C SER A 148 -9.54 -13.34 3.91
N GLY A 149 -8.23 -13.08 3.86
CA GLY A 149 -7.45 -13.04 2.63
C GLY A 149 -7.37 -11.66 2.01
N CYS A 150 -6.95 -11.59 0.76
CA CYS A 150 -6.75 -10.33 0.07
C CYS A 150 -6.92 -10.44 -1.45
N GLY A 151 -7.25 -9.31 -2.07
CA GLY A 151 -7.10 -9.05 -3.49
C GLY A 151 -5.84 -8.24 -3.76
N ILE A 152 -5.09 -8.56 -4.80
CA ILE A 152 -3.93 -7.80 -5.23
C ILE A 152 -4.20 -7.27 -6.63
N HIS A 153 -4.15 -5.95 -6.77
CA HIS A 153 -4.48 -5.26 -8.00
C HIS A 153 -3.36 -4.32 -8.43
N TRP A 154 -3.29 -4.07 -9.72
CA TRP A 154 -2.65 -2.89 -10.28
C TRP A 154 -3.70 -1.85 -10.64
N TYR A 155 -3.29 -0.58 -10.64
CA TYR A 155 -4.03 0.49 -11.29
C TYR A 155 -3.14 1.21 -12.30
N VAL A 156 -3.75 1.67 -13.38
CA VAL A 156 -3.16 2.56 -14.38
C VAL A 156 -4.18 3.61 -14.76
N ALA A 157 -3.79 4.87 -14.77
CA ALA A 157 -4.70 5.96 -15.11
C ALA A 157 -3.98 7.07 -15.87
N ASN A 158 -4.71 7.73 -16.79
CA ASN A 158 -4.25 8.91 -17.52
C ASN A 158 -5.28 10.04 -17.52
N ARG A 159 -6.32 9.91 -16.70
CA ARG A 159 -7.28 10.97 -16.39
C ARG A 159 -7.82 10.82 -14.96
N SER A 160 -8.27 11.93 -14.38
CA SER A 160 -8.96 11.94 -13.09
C SER A 160 -10.36 11.34 -13.19
N MET A 161 -10.89 10.79 -12.11
CA MET A 161 -12.29 10.43 -11.98
C MET A 161 -13.13 11.71 -12.01
N ARG A 162 -14.24 11.70 -12.76
CA ARG A 162 -15.17 12.82 -12.83
C ARG A 162 -16.60 12.32 -12.78
N GLY A 163 -17.41 12.94 -11.90
CA GLY A 163 -18.82 12.58 -11.75
C GLY A 163 -19.08 11.18 -11.22
N ARG A 164 -18.08 10.51 -10.68
CA ARG A 164 -18.18 9.16 -10.12
C ARG A 164 -17.35 9.00 -8.87
N PHE A 165 -17.85 8.18 -7.95
CA PHE A 165 -17.23 7.89 -6.66
C PHE A 165 -17.14 6.38 -6.49
N PHE A 166 -16.11 5.93 -5.80
CA PHE A 166 -15.89 4.52 -5.50
C PHE A 166 -15.99 4.26 -4.00
N CYS A 167 -16.52 3.09 -3.66
CA CYS A 167 -16.61 2.56 -2.31
C CYS A 167 -16.25 1.09 -2.37
N ASP A 168 -15.32 0.64 -1.53
CA ASP A 168 -14.99 -0.76 -1.38
C ASP A 168 -15.57 -1.27 -0.06
N ALA A 169 -16.67 -2.03 -0.14
CA ALA A 169 -17.30 -2.65 1.02
C ALA A 169 -16.68 -4.02 1.37
N ASP A 170 -15.83 -4.56 0.52
CA ASP A 170 -15.18 -5.85 0.70
C ASP A 170 -13.93 -5.77 1.57
N GLY A 171 -13.16 -4.69 1.43
CA GLY A 171 -11.86 -4.60 2.06
C GLY A 171 -11.40 -3.19 2.38
N GLU A 172 -10.31 -3.14 3.15
CA GLU A 172 -9.49 -1.94 3.34
C GLU A 172 -8.45 -1.89 2.22
N LEU A 173 -8.31 -0.75 1.54
CA LEU A 173 -7.39 -0.58 0.42
C LEU A 173 -6.06 0.01 0.90
N LEU A 174 -4.97 -0.75 0.82
CA LEU A 174 -3.62 -0.23 0.93
C LEU A 174 -3.09 0.03 -0.48
N ILE A 175 -2.92 1.31 -0.82
CA ILE A 175 -2.55 1.80 -2.15
C ILE A 175 -1.09 2.23 -2.14
N VAL A 176 -0.30 1.72 -3.09
CA VAL A 176 1.14 2.00 -3.23
C VAL A 176 1.39 2.68 -4.58
N PRO A 177 1.43 4.02 -4.63
CA PRO A 177 1.80 4.76 -5.83
C PRO A 177 3.22 4.39 -6.29
N GLN A 178 3.38 4.15 -7.61
CA GLN A 178 4.66 3.86 -8.22
C GLN A 178 5.05 4.90 -9.27
N LEU A 179 4.08 5.44 -10.00
CA LEU A 179 4.25 6.47 -11.01
C LEU A 179 3.15 7.51 -10.84
N GLY A 180 3.53 8.78 -10.84
CA GLY A 180 2.61 9.91 -10.69
C GLY A 180 2.04 10.08 -9.28
N ALA A 181 1.71 11.32 -8.94
CA ALA A 181 1.06 11.65 -7.68
C ALA A 181 -0.46 11.71 -7.85
N LEU A 182 -1.17 11.34 -6.80
CA LEU A 182 -2.63 11.25 -6.75
C LEU A 182 -3.18 12.08 -5.59
N ARG A 183 -4.36 12.64 -5.78
CA ARG A 183 -5.22 13.16 -4.71
C ARG A 183 -6.43 12.23 -4.54
N PHE A 184 -6.63 11.76 -3.34
CA PHE A 184 -7.80 11.02 -2.92
C PHE A 184 -8.74 12.00 -2.20
N ALA A 185 -9.85 12.35 -2.86
CA ALA A 185 -10.92 13.12 -2.24
C ALA A 185 -11.87 12.12 -1.57
N THR A 186 -11.84 12.07 -0.24
CA THR A 186 -12.62 11.12 0.56
C THR A 186 -13.72 11.83 1.35
N GLU A 187 -14.69 11.08 1.88
CA GLU A 187 -15.72 11.63 2.79
C GLU A 187 -15.11 12.31 4.04
N LEU A 188 -13.90 11.94 4.44
CA LEU A 188 -13.26 12.47 5.66
C LEU A 188 -12.19 13.53 5.39
N GLY A 189 -11.98 13.89 4.11
CA GLY A 189 -11.03 14.92 3.71
C GLY A 189 -10.12 14.49 2.55
N LEU A 190 -9.14 15.34 2.24
CA LEU A 190 -8.25 15.20 1.10
C LEU A 190 -6.91 14.60 1.52
N ILE A 191 -6.42 13.61 0.75
CA ILE A 191 -5.09 13.03 0.91
C ILE A 191 -4.36 13.13 -0.44
N GLU A 192 -3.13 13.64 -0.42
CA GLU A 192 -2.21 13.57 -1.55
C GLU A 192 -1.11 12.57 -1.27
N ALA A 193 -0.77 11.76 -2.28
CA ALA A 193 0.32 10.80 -2.19
C ALA A 193 1.10 10.71 -3.49
N GLU A 194 2.41 10.57 -3.34
CA GLU A 194 3.37 10.40 -4.42
C GLU A 194 4.07 9.02 -4.32
N PRO A 195 4.86 8.60 -5.33
CA PRO A 195 5.69 7.40 -5.20
C PRO A 195 6.57 7.43 -3.95
N GLN A 196 6.66 6.29 -3.25
CA GLN A 196 7.28 6.10 -1.94
C GLN A 196 6.41 6.55 -0.74
N GLU A 197 5.15 6.89 -0.97
CA GLU A 197 4.13 7.01 0.07
C GLU A 197 3.09 5.90 -0.11
N ILE A 198 2.38 5.58 0.95
CA ILE A 198 1.20 4.70 0.90
C ILE A 198 -0.03 5.44 1.40
N VAL A 199 -1.19 5.03 0.89
CA VAL A 199 -2.49 5.48 1.39
C VAL A 199 -3.30 4.25 1.78
N VAL A 200 -3.93 4.31 2.96
CA VAL A 200 -4.89 3.30 3.39
C VAL A 200 -6.27 3.95 3.45
N ILE A 201 -7.21 3.38 2.69
CA ILE A 201 -8.61 3.79 2.69
C ILE A 201 -9.42 2.69 3.36
N PRO A 202 -10.06 2.97 4.51
CA PRO A 202 -10.84 1.97 5.22
C PRO A 202 -12.02 1.45 4.41
N ARG A 203 -12.42 0.22 4.68
CA ARG A 203 -13.60 -0.44 4.10
C ARG A 203 -14.85 0.44 4.21
N GLY A 204 -15.57 0.61 3.10
CA GLY A 204 -16.84 1.31 3.06
C GLY A 204 -16.74 2.84 2.96
N LEU A 205 -15.54 3.43 2.92
CA LEU A 205 -15.36 4.87 2.74
C LEU A 205 -15.47 5.24 1.25
N ARG A 206 -16.29 6.24 0.95
CA ARG A 206 -16.47 6.76 -0.42
C ARG A 206 -15.36 7.73 -0.79
N PHE A 207 -14.85 7.62 -2.02
CA PHE A 207 -13.80 8.51 -2.50
C PHE A 207 -13.80 8.65 -4.02
N SER A 208 -13.08 9.65 -4.50
CA SER A 208 -12.75 9.88 -5.90
C SER A 208 -11.24 10.14 -6.02
N VAL A 209 -10.65 9.84 -7.16
CA VAL A 209 -9.20 9.97 -7.39
C VAL A 209 -8.92 10.98 -8.50
N GLU A 210 -8.08 11.96 -8.18
CA GLU A 210 -7.55 12.95 -9.12
C GLU A 210 -6.07 12.67 -9.39
N LEU A 211 -5.66 12.80 -10.63
CA LEU A 211 -4.26 12.79 -11.02
C LEU A 211 -3.69 14.20 -10.82
N LEU A 212 -2.58 14.31 -10.08
CA LEU A 212 -1.81 15.55 -9.95
C LEU A 212 -0.78 15.71 -11.08
N GLY A 213 -0.70 14.74 -11.97
CA GLY A 213 0.14 14.70 -13.15
C GLY A 213 -0.62 14.21 -14.38
N ARG A 214 0.12 13.74 -15.39
CA ARG A 214 -0.47 13.26 -16.65
C ARG A 214 -0.94 11.82 -16.57
N GLU A 215 -0.30 11.01 -15.77
CA GLU A 215 -0.51 9.58 -15.67
C GLU A 215 -0.16 9.06 -14.29
N ALA A 216 -0.72 7.92 -13.92
CA ALA A 216 -0.43 7.24 -12.68
C ALA A 216 -0.44 5.73 -12.86
N ARG A 217 0.37 5.05 -12.06
CA ARG A 217 0.40 3.60 -11.91
C ARG A 217 0.81 3.24 -10.50
N GLY A 218 0.31 2.11 -10.03
CA GLY A 218 0.70 1.57 -8.73
C GLY A 218 0.02 0.25 -8.42
N TYR A 219 0.08 -0.11 -7.16
CA TYR A 219 -0.40 -1.39 -6.65
C TYR A 219 -1.43 -1.15 -5.55
N ILE A 220 -2.30 -2.11 -5.36
CA ILE A 220 -3.30 -2.12 -4.29
C ILE A 220 -3.32 -3.50 -3.66
N CYS A 221 -3.26 -3.53 -2.33
CA CYS A 221 -3.71 -4.66 -1.53
C CYS A 221 -5.10 -4.34 -0.99
N GLU A 222 -6.09 -5.09 -1.39
CA GLU A 222 -7.43 -5.09 -0.84
C GLU A 222 -7.48 -6.12 0.29
N ASN A 223 -7.42 -5.65 1.52
CA ASN A 223 -7.41 -6.49 2.71
C ASN A 223 -8.84 -6.84 3.13
N PHE A 224 -9.23 -8.11 2.99
CA PHE A 224 -10.56 -8.59 3.39
C PHE A 224 -10.68 -8.81 4.90
N GLY A 225 -9.55 -8.90 5.61
CA GLY A 225 -9.47 -9.21 7.03
C GLY A 225 -9.72 -8.02 7.96
N ALA A 226 -9.12 -8.10 9.12
CA ALA A 226 -9.15 -7.04 10.12
C ALA A 226 -8.39 -5.79 9.63
N PRO A 227 -8.73 -4.58 10.12
CA PRO A 227 -8.01 -3.37 9.76
C PRO A 227 -6.52 -3.47 10.07
N PHE A 228 -5.70 -2.86 9.22
CA PHE A 228 -4.26 -2.77 9.45
C PHE A 228 -3.93 -2.12 10.78
N ARG A 229 -2.89 -2.64 11.42
CA ARG A 229 -2.31 -2.13 12.65
C ARG A 229 -0.79 -2.06 12.55
N LEU A 230 -0.17 -1.33 13.47
CA LEU A 230 1.27 -1.38 13.65
C LEU A 230 1.68 -2.74 14.24
N PRO A 231 2.84 -3.28 13.84
CA PRO A 231 3.36 -4.52 14.42
C PRO A 231 3.78 -4.33 15.89
N ASP A 232 3.82 -5.43 16.62
CA ASP A 232 4.39 -5.46 17.96
C ASP A 232 5.91 -5.29 17.86
N LEU A 233 6.48 -4.37 18.64
CA LEU A 233 7.90 -4.02 18.55
C LEU A 233 8.82 -5.08 19.17
N GLY A 234 8.34 -5.86 20.13
CA GLY A 234 9.12 -6.90 20.81
C GLY A 234 10.47 -6.39 21.33
N PRO A 235 11.57 -7.10 21.07
CA PRO A 235 12.89 -6.70 21.55
C PRO A 235 13.48 -5.45 20.86
N ILE A 236 12.89 -4.96 19.76
CA ILE A 236 13.31 -3.74 19.06
C ILE A 236 13.09 -2.51 19.95
N GLY A 237 12.02 -2.50 20.76
CA GLY A 237 11.63 -1.38 21.58
C GLY A 237 10.87 -0.30 20.81
N SER A 238 10.63 0.84 21.43
CA SER A 238 9.70 1.88 20.97
C SER A 238 10.24 2.77 19.82
N ASN A 239 11.50 2.69 19.49
CA ASN A 239 12.16 3.58 18.51
C ASN A 239 12.52 2.88 17.18
N GLY A 240 11.87 1.77 16.88
CA GLY A 240 12.09 1.05 15.63
C GLY A 240 10.92 1.14 14.66
N LEU A 241 11.10 0.67 13.44
CA LEU A 241 10.07 0.49 12.42
C LEU A 241 9.36 1.80 12.02
N ALA A 242 8.09 1.72 11.59
CA ALA A 242 7.27 2.89 11.30
C ALA A 242 6.84 3.59 12.60
N ASN A 243 7.20 4.86 12.75
CA ASN A 243 6.83 5.60 13.94
C ASN A 243 5.35 6.05 13.85
N PRO A 244 4.51 5.80 14.85
CA PRO A 244 3.11 6.20 14.84
C PRO A 244 2.88 7.68 14.51
N ARG A 245 3.75 8.59 14.95
CA ARG A 245 3.65 10.04 14.73
C ARG A 245 3.76 10.45 13.25
N ASP A 246 4.35 9.59 12.40
CA ASP A 246 4.62 9.90 11.00
C ASP A 246 3.47 9.49 10.06
N PHE A 247 2.40 8.91 10.62
CA PHE A 247 1.15 8.65 9.92
C PHE A 247 0.28 9.91 9.93
N GLU A 248 -0.28 10.24 8.78
CA GLU A 248 -1.03 11.46 8.53
C GLU A 248 -2.47 11.14 8.12
N THR A 249 -3.44 11.73 8.84
CA THR A 249 -4.89 11.60 8.61
C THR A 249 -5.44 12.93 8.12
N PRO A 250 -6.36 12.98 7.13
CA PRO A 250 -6.85 14.24 6.59
C PRO A 250 -7.69 15.00 7.61
N VAL A 251 -7.73 16.32 7.49
CA VAL A 251 -8.70 17.15 8.21
C VAL A 251 -10.00 17.24 7.40
N ALA A 252 -11.12 17.51 8.08
CA ALA A 252 -12.43 17.64 7.44
C ALA A 252 -12.40 18.65 6.28
N TRP A 253 -12.91 18.21 5.16
CA TRP A 253 -13.18 18.98 3.96
C TRP A 253 -14.45 18.42 3.32
N TYR A 254 -15.27 19.24 2.71
CA TYR A 254 -16.55 18.82 2.15
C TYR A 254 -16.90 19.51 0.84
N GLU A 255 -17.78 18.87 0.07
CA GLU A 255 -18.46 19.43 -1.08
C GLU A 255 -19.98 19.52 -0.80
N ASP A 256 -20.58 20.68 -0.96
CA ASP A 256 -22.04 20.82 -1.06
C ASP A 256 -22.40 21.03 -2.54
N ARG A 257 -22.41 19.93 -3.29
CA ARG A 257 -22.59 19.97 -4.75
C ARG A 257 -23.69 19.02 -5.17
N GLU A 258 -24.72 19.56 -5.79
CA GLU A 258 -25.78 18.81 -6.44
C GLU A 258 -25.40 18.49 -7.89
N GLY A 259 -25.91 17.39 -8.41
CA GLY A 259 -25.65 16.94 -9.77
C GLY A 259 -26.00 15.46 -9.95
N ASP A 260 -25.84 15.00 -11.17
CA ASP A 260 -26.05 13.59 -11.50
C ASP A 260 -24.73 12.85 -11.43
N PHE A 261 -24.51 12.10 -10.34
CA PHE A 261 -23.30 11.36 -10.07
C PHE A 261 -23.54 9.87 -10.06
N GLU A 262 -22.46 9.13 -10.25
CA GLU A 262 -22.42 7.67 -10.18
C GLU A 262 -21.67 7.24 -8.90
N LEU A 263 -22.34 6.49 -8.03
CA LEU A 263 -21.72 5.78 -6.92
C LEU A 263 -21.48 4.33 -7.33
N ILE A 264 -20.22 3.92 -7.33
CA ILE A 264 -19.81 2.55 -7.63
C ILE A 264 -19.35 1.90 -6.34
N GLU A 265 -19.92 0.75 -6.04
CA GLU A 265 -19.61 -0.02 -4.84
C GLU A 265 -19.14 -1.42 -5.22
N LYS A 266 -18.01 -1.83 -4.65
CA LYS A 266 -17.57 -3.22 -4.68
C LYS A 266 -18.13 -3.92 -3.44
N PHE A 267 -18.94 -4.96 -3.65
CA PHE A 267 -19.62 -5.70 -2.58
C PHE A 267 -19.68 -7.19 -2.92
N ALA A 268 -19.19 -8.04 -2.02
CA ALA A 268 -19.11 -9.49 -2.17
C ALA A 268 -18.45 -9.92 -3.50
N GLY A 269 -17.34 -9.24 -3.87
CA GLY A 269 -16.59 -9.52 -5.09
C GLY A 269 -17.27 -9.05 -6.38
N GLN A 270 -18.37 -8.30 -6.31
CA GLN A 270 -19.10 -7.77 -7.47
C GLN A 270 -19.05 -6.25 -7.46
N LEU A 271 -19.13 -5.63 -8.64
CA LEU A 271 -19.35 -4.20 -8.78
C LEU A 271 -20.84 -3.88 -8.93
N TRP A 272 -21.24 -2.84 -8.26
CA TRP A 272 -22.59 -2.30 -8.28
C TRP A 272 -22.55 -0.81 -8.57
N THR A 273 -23.56 -0.28 -9.22
CA THR A 273 -23.68 1.15 -9.49
C THR A 273 -25.04 1.67 -9.06
N ALA A 274 -25.07 2.87 -8.50
CA ALA A 274 -26.28 3.61 -8.20
C ALA A 274 -26.13 5.07 -8.62
N ARG A 275 -27.25 5.69 -9.01
CA ARG A 275 -27.29 7.15 -9.21
C ARG A 275 -27.42 7.83 -7.84
N ILE A 276 -26.77 8.96 -7.72
CA ILE A 276 -26.83 9.82 -6.53
C ILE A 276 -26.92 11.28 -6.97
N GLY A 277 -27.88 12.02 -6.40
CA GLY A 277 -28.18 13.40 -6.79
C GLY A 277 -27.25 14.46 -6.20
N HIS A 278 -26.20 14.05 -5.50
CA HIS A 278 -25.28 14.96 -4.80
C HIS A 278 -23.90 14.32 -4.66
N SER A 279 -22.87 15.12 -4.39
CA SER A 279 -21.56 14.58 -4.00
C SER A 279 -21.66 13.87 -2.66
N PRO A 280 -21.18 12.63 -2.52
CA PRO A 280 -21.12 11.94 -1.24
C PRO A 280 -19.98 12.45 -0.34
N LEU A 281 -19.11 13.35 -0.83
CA LEU A 281 -18.01 13.94 -0.06
C LEU A 281 -18.52 15.15 0.76
N ASP A 282 -19.62 14.98 1.47
CA ASP A 282 -20.40 16.03 2.11
C ASP A 282 -20.31 16.04 3.65
N VAL A 283 -19.26 15.42 4.21
CA VAL A 283 -19.01 15.36 5.65
C VAL A 283 -18.32 16.64 6.10
N VAL A 284 -19.06 17.50 6.79
CA VAL A 284 -18.60 18.83 7.24
C VAL A 284 -17.69 18.74 8.46
N ALA A 285 -17.93 17.75 9.31
CA ALA A 285 -17.11 17.49 10.51
C ALA A 285 -17.14 16.01 10.86
N TRP A 286 -16.08 15.52 11.49
CA TRP A 286 -16.03 14.16 11.98
C TRP A 286 -15.08 14.01 13.17
N HIS A 287 -15.30 12.98 13.98
CA HIS A 287 -14.37 12.57 15.01
C HIS A 287 -14.35 11.05 15.17
N GLY A 288 -13.22 10.50 15.54
CA GLY A 288 -13.06 9.07 15.76
C GLY A 288 -11.66 8.56 15.40
N ASN A 289 -11.51 7.23 15.36
CA ASN A 289 -10.26 6.56 15.07
C ASN A 289 -10.33 5.64 13.82
N LEU A 290 -11.41 5.71 13.07
CA LEU A 290 -11.57 5.06 11.76
C LEU A 290 -11.55 6.15 10.70
N ALA A 291 -10.42 6.32 10.04
CA ALA A 291 -10.21 7.34 9.02
C ALA A 291 -9.13 6.87 8.03
N PRO A 292 -9.12 7.38 6.80
CA PRO A 292 -8.03 7.10 5.89
C PRO A 292 -6.76 7.78 6.38
N TYR A 293 -5.61 7.21 6.00
CA TYR A 293 -4.32 7.77 6.38
C TYR A 293 -3.28 7.51 5.30
N LYS A 294 -2.18 8.26 5.35
CA LYS A 294 -0.98 8.02 4.55
C LYS A 294 0.25 7.90 5.43
N TYR A 295 1.30 7.30 4.86
CA TYR A 295 2.61 7.19 5.48
C TYR A 295 3.71 7.32 4.42
N ASP A 296 4.74 8.11 4.71
CA ASP A 296 5.94 8.26 3.89
C ASP A 296 6.94 7.15 4.23
N LEU A 297 7.15 6.20 3.32
CA LEU A 297 8.04 5.04 3.50
C LEU A 297 9.51 5.44 3.69
N ARG A 298 9.89 6.65 3.28
CA ARG A 298 11.25 7.21 3.47
C ARG A 298 11.56 7.49 4.94
N ARG A 299 10.52 7.58 5.80
CA ARG A 299 10.63 7.80 7.25
C ARG A 299 10.78 6.51 8.06
N PHE A 300 10.77 5.36 7.39
CA PHE A 300 10.87 4.08 8.07
C PHE A 300 12.25 3.91 8.70
N ASN A 301 12.28 3.56 10.00
CA ASN A 301 13.50 3.34 10.74
C ASN A 301 13.98 1.89 10.59
N THR A 302 14.83 1.64 9.60
CA THR A 302 15.40 0.33 9.34
C THR A 302 16.42 -0.06 10.39
N ILE A 303 16.22 -1.22 11.02
CA ILE A 303 17.14 -1.78 12.00
C ILE A 303 17.98 -2.86 11.35
N GLY A 304 19.30 -2.86 11.62
CA GLY A 304 20.24 -3.86 11.15
C GLY A 304 21.06 -4.45 12.27
N SER A 305 21.81 -5.52 11.97
CA SER A 305 22.82 -6.09 12.86
C SER A 305 24.18 -5.46 12.57
N VAL A 306 24.99 -5.23 13.60
CA VAL A 306 26.40 -4.83 13.50
C VAL A 306 27.35 -6.03 13.64
N SER A 307 26.82 -7.24 13.90
CA SER A 307 27.55 -8.48 14.08
C SER A 307 27.39 -9.37 12.86
N TYR A 308 27.22 -10.64 13.09
CA TYR A 308 27.02 -11.64 12.07
C TYR A 308 25.53 -11.80 11.75
N ASP A 309 25.23 -12.44 10.63
CA ASP A 309 23.93 -12.78 10.11
C ASP A 309 23.11 -11.62 9.54
N HIS A 310 22.34 -11.96 8.53
CA HIS A 310 21.32 -11.07 7.96
C HIS A 310 20.14 -10.96 8.92
N PRO A 311 19.63 -9.74 9.18
CA PRO A 311 18.44 -9.59 9.99
C PRO A 311 17.24 -10.34 9.40
N ASP A 312 16.36 -10.83 10.27
CA ASP A 312 15.09 -11.40 9.85
C ASP A 312 14.24 -10.35 9.13
N PRO A 313 13.57 -10.69 8.00
CA PRO A 313 12.75 -9.73 7.25
C PRO A 313 11.61 -9.08 8.04
N SER A 314 11.16 -9.67 9.14
CA SER A 314 10.13 -9.09 10.01
C SER A 314 10.49 -7.70 10.55
N ILE A 315 11.78 -7.35 10.59
CA ILE A 315 12.23 -5.99 10.97
C ILE A 315 11.91 -4.92 9.92
N PHE A 316 11.41 -5.30 8.76
CA PHE A 316 10.99 -4.39 7.69
C PHE A 316 9.47 -4.22 7.62
N LEU A 317 8.73 -4.78 8.56
CA LEU A 317 7.27 -4.74 8.64
C LEU A 317 6.76 -3.33 8.97
N VAL A 318 5.92 -2.78 8.10
CA VAL A 318 5.29 -1.45 8.28
C VAL A 318 3.91 -1.59 8.92
N LEU A 319 3.07 -2.43 8.35
CA LEU A 319 1.68 -2.67 8.76
C LEU A 319 1.36 -4.16 8.68
N GLN A 320 0.47 -4.62 9.54
CA GLN A 320 -0.04 -5.98 9.55
C GLN A 320 -1.54 -6.02 9.78
N SER A 321 -2.22 -6.97 9.16
CA SER A 321 -3.62 -7.30 9.41
C SER A 321 -3.67 -8.65 10.15
N PRO A 322 -4.12 -8.68 11.41
CA PRO A 322 -4.15 -9.92 12.18
C PRO A 322 -5.19 -10.89 11.62
N SER A 323 -4.87 -12.18 11.64
CA SER A 323 -5.82 -13.25 11.34
C SER A 323 -6.53 -13.74 12.61
N ASP A 324 -7.44 -14.70 12.46
CA ASP A 324 -8.11 -15.40 13.58
C ASP A 324 -7.15 -16.28 14.40
N THR A 325 -5.96 -16.58 13.87
CA THR A 325 -4.93 -17.32 14.58
C THR A 325 -4.01 -16.36 15.32
N PRO A 326 -3.96 -16.35 16.65
CA PRO A 326 -3.09 -15.45 17.40
C PRO A 326 -1.62 -15.55 16.99
N GLY A 327 -1.00 -14.39 16.74
CA GLY A 327 0.41 -14.30 16.34
C GLY A 327 0.69 -14.63 14.88
N VAL A 328 -0.37 -14.82 14.07
CA VAL A 328 -0.26 -15.04 12.62
C VAL A 328 -1.09 -13.99 11.90
N ASP A 329 -0.46 -13.30 10.97
CA ASP A 329 -1.14 -12.27 10.19
C ASP A 329 -1.90 -12.87 8.99
N ASP A 330 -2.99 -12.21 8.60
CA ASP A 330 -3.72 -12.52 7.38
C ASP A 330 -3.03 -11.89 6.17
N ILE A 331 -2.51 -10.68 6.35
CA ILE A 331 -1.70 -9.98 5.36
C ILE A 331 -0.72 -9.00 6.04
N ASP A 332 0.51 -8.95 5.53
CA ASP A 332 1.58 -8.06 5.93
C ASP A 332 1.95 -7.10 4.81
N PHE A 333 2.39 -5.91 5.20
CA PHE A 333 3.05 -4.97 4.31
C PHE A 333 4.47 -4.71 4.79
N VAL A 334 5.43 -5.23 4.04
CA VAL A 334 6.88 -5.16 4.30
C VAL A 334 7.53 -4.26 3.25
N ILE A 335 8.58 -3.50 3.62
CA ILE A 335 9.35 -2.69 2.66
C ILE A 335 10.83 -3.00 2.73
N PHE A 336 11.52 -2.72 1.62
CA PHE A 336 12.98 -2.83 1.50
C PHE A 336 13.53 -1.46 1.11
N PRO A 337 13.70 -0.55 2.09
CA PRO A 337 14.13 0.82 1.85
C PRO A 337 15.64 0.94 1.75
N PRO A 338 16.18 2.15 1.40
CA PRO A 338 17.59 2.48 1.56
C PRO A 338 18.06 2.17 2.98
N ARG A 339 19.24 1.54 3.12
CA ARG A 339 19.76 1.10 4.42
C ARG A 339 21.23 0.77 4.40
N TRP A 340 21.84 0.71 5.58
CA TRP A 340 23.20 0.24 5.76
C TRP A 340 23.25 -1.27 5.97
N LEU A 341 24.05 -1.96 5.18
CA LEU A 341 24.42 -3.37 5.40
C LEU A 341 25.73 -3.41 6.17
N VAL A 342 25.65 -3.84 7.44
CA VAL A 342 26.78 -3.77 8.39
C VAL A 342 27.27 -5.14 8.82
N MET A 343 26.64 -6.24 8.41
CA MET A 343 26.95 -7.60 8.82
C MET A 343 28.34 -8.01 8.32
N GLN A 344 29.22 -8.41 9.24
CA GLN A 344 30.59 -8.89 8.94
C GLN A 344 30.56 -10.38 8.61
N ASP A 345 31.46 -10.83 7.74
CA ASP A 345 31.63 -12.23 7.34
C ASP A 345 30.31 -12.95 6.99
N THR A 346 29.35 -12.19 6.47
CA THR A 346 27.98 -12.63 6.23
C THR A 346 27.61 -12.44 4.77
N PHE A 347 26.84 -13.37 4.22
CA PHE A 347 26.20 -13.18 2.93
C PHE A 347 25.10 -12.12 3.08
N ARG A 348 25.31 -10.93 2.51
CA ARG A 348 24.47 -9.74 2.77
C ARG A 348 23.14 -9.68 2.03
N PRO A 349 22.98 -10.24 0.81
CA PRO A 349 21.63 -10.37 0.24
C PRO A 349 20.76 -11.31 1.10
N PRO A 350 19.42 -11.25 0.96
CA PRO A 350 18.56 -12.27 1.54
C PRO A 350 19.02 -13.66 1.11
N TRP A 351 19.05 -14.60 2.04
CA TRP A 351 19.48 -15.97 1.76
C TRP A 351 18.47 -16.74 0.89
N PHE A 352 18.89 -17.85 0.28
CA PHE A 352 17.94 -18.78 -0.33
C PHE A 352 17.04 -19.38 0.74
N HIS A 353 15.74 -19.34 0.50
CA HIS A 353 14.77 -19.81 1.49
C HIS A 353 13.51 -20.41 0.87
N ARG A 354 12.73 -21.01 1.72
CA ARG A 354 11.34 -21.43 1.54
C ARG A 354 10.64 -21.13 2.84
N ASN A 355 9.52 -20.45 2.78
CA ASN A 355 8.72 -20.18 3.97
C ASN A 355 7.26 -20.60 3.75
N VAL A 356 6.46 -20.59 4.80
CA VAL A 356 5.04 -20.95 4.75
C VAL A 356 4.19 -19.83 4.16
N ALA A 357 4.68 -18.59 4.18
CA ALA A 357 3.99 -17.45 3.60
C ALA A 357 4.16 -17.39 2.08
N SER A 358 3.19 -16.77 1.42
CA SER A 358 3.24 -16.39 0.01
C SER A 358 3.59 -14.92 -0.09
N GLU A 359 4.49 -14.58 -1.00
CA GLU A 359 5.09 -13.25 -1.14
C GLU A 359 4.75 -12.65 -2.50
N PHE A 360 4.00 -11.54 -2.51
CA PHE A 360 3.84 -10.71 -3.70
C PHE A 360 4.67 -9.46 -3.54
N MET A 361 5.75 -9.34 -4.31
CA MET A 361 6.68 -8.22 -4.25
C MET A 361 6.46 -7.26 -5.40
N GLY A 362 6.54 -5.95 -5.12
CA GLY A 362 6.57 -4.87 -6.10
C GLY A 362 7.80 -3.99 -5.95
N LEU A 363 8.23 -3.34 -7.04
CA LEU A 363 9.34 -2.39 -7.04
C LEU A 363 8.81 -0.98 -7.33
N ILE A 364 8.96 -0.07 -6.36
CA ILE A 364 8.52 1.32 -6.50
C ILE A 364 9.56 2.11 -7.29
N THR A 365 10.84 2.02 -6.90
CA THR A 365 11.91 2.76 -7.54
C THR A 365 13.25 2.05 -7.42
N GLY A 366 14.16 2.34 -8.35
CA GLY A 366 15.54 1.85 -8.34
C GLY A 366 15.69 0.40 -8.74
N ALA A 367 16.56 -0.32 -8.02
CA ALA A 367 16.84 -1.74 -8.21
C ALA A 367 16.75 -2.50 -6.89
N TYR A 368 16.25 -3.72 -6.92
CA TYR A 368 16.21 -4.58 -5.75
C TYR A 368 17.55 -5.30 -5.56
N ASP A 369 18.07 -5.32 -4.34
CA ASP A 369 19.41 -5.83 -4.01
C ASP A 369 19.63 -7.34 -4.24
N ALA A 370 18.58 -8.14 -4.24
CA ALA A 370 18.63 -9.57 -4.52
C ALA A 370 18.51 -9.94 -6.02
N LYS A 371 18.27 -8.96 -6.89
CA LYS A 371 18.00 -9.16 -8.34
C LYS A 371 18.75 -8.12 -9.16
N ALA A 372 19.80 -8.56 -9.84
CA ALA A 372 20.63 -7.67 -10.63
C ALA A 372 19.91 -7.10 -11.86
N GLU A 373 19.04 -7.91 -12.49
CA GLU A 373 18.35 -7.56 -13.74
C GLU A 373 16.93 -8.13 -13.79
N GLY A 374 16.10 -7.61 -14.71
CA GLY A 374 14.79 -8.16 -15.03
C GLY A 374 13.69 -7.84 -14.00
N PHE A 375 13.97 -7.08 -12.95
CA PHE A 375 12.97 -6.57 -12.01
C PHE A 375 13.00 -5.05 -12.01
N THR A 376 12.08 -4.44 -12.73
CA THR A 376 12.05 -2.99 -12.99
C THR A 376 10.93 -2.31 -12.21
N PRO A 377 11.05 -1.00 -11.90
CA PRO A 377 10.00 -0.24 -11.21
C PRO A 377 8.64 -0.36 -11.91
N GLY A 378 7.62 -0.72 -11.15
CA GLY A 378 6.27 -1.03 -11.63
C GLY A 378 6.02 -2.51 -11.91
N GLY A 379 7.07 -3.34 -11.95
CA GLY A 379 6.96 -4.79 -12.06
C GLY A 379 6.63 -5.48 -10.74
N ALA A 380 6.30 -6.76 -10.80
CA ALA A 380 5.98 -7.57 -9.64
C ALA A 380 6.52 -9.00 -9.75
N SER A 381 6.69 -9.67 -8.60
CA SER A 381 6.95 -11.11 -8.53
C SER A 381 6.03 -11.77 -7.50
N LEU A 382 5.73 -13.05 -7.73
CA LEU A 382 4.98 -13.89 -6.79
C LEU A 382 5.77 -15.16 -6.50
N HIS A 383 6.05 -15.38 -5.22
CA HIS A 383 6.63 -16.62 -4.68
C HIS A 383 5.64 -17.21 -3.68
N ASN A 384 4.98 -18.28 -4.08
CA ASN A 384 4.00 -18.93 -3.22
C ASN A 384 4.64 -19.72 -2.08
N SER A 385 3.82 -20.06 -1.09
CA SER A 385 4.18 -20.90 0.04
C SER A 385 5.07 -22.08 -0.37
N MET A 386 6.19 -22.26 0.31
CA MET A 386 7.21 -23.30 0.09
C MET A 386 7.89 -23.28 -1.28
N SER A 387 7.67 -22.28 -2.13
CA SER A 387 8.45 -22.11 -3.36
C SER A 387 9.86 -21.62 -3.02
N GLY A 388 10.89 -22.39 -3.40
CA GLY A 388 12.28 -22.00 -3.17
C GLY A 388 12.66 -20.78 -4.01
N HIS A 389 13.25 -19.76 -3.38
CA HIS A 389 13.73 -18.57 -4.07
C HIS A 389 14.87 -17.89 -3.30
N GLY A 390 15.41 -16.81 -3.85
CA GLY A 390 16.56 -16.11 -3.29
C GLY A 390 17.26 -15.25 -4.35
N PRO A 391 18.51 -14.83 -4.12
CA PRO A 391 19.28 -14.04 -5.08
C PRO A 391 19.48 -14.80 -6.39
N ASP A 392 19.52 -14.04 -7.50
CA ASP A 392 19.90 -14.61 -8.79
C ASP A 392 21.38 -15.02 -8.83
N ALA A 393 21.80 -15.76 -9.87
CA ALA A 393 23.17 -16.27 -10.00
C ALA A 393 24.22 -15.13 -10.04
N ALA A 394 23.93 -14.01 -10.67
CA ALA A 394 24.83 -12.87 -10.77
C ALA A 394 25.01 -12.19 -9.41
N THR A 395 23.92 -11.96 -8.70
CA THR A 395 23.93 -11.41 -7.34
C THR A 395 24.66 -12.33 -6.37
N PHE A 396 24.39 -13.64 -6.42
CA PHE A 396 25.10 -14.63 -5.61
C PHE A 396 26.63 -14.58 -5.87
N ALA A 397 27.04 -14.62 -7.13
CA ALA A 397 28.47 -14.58 -7.50
C ALA A 397 29.17 -13.29 -7.07
N LYS A 398 28.46 -12.14 -7.09
CA LYS A 398 28.95 -10.85 -6.61
C LYS A 398 29.07 -10.84 -5.08
N ALA A 399 28.02 -11.26 -4.40
CA ALA A 399 27.93 -11.20 -2.94
C ALA A 399 28.94 -12.13 -2.24
N THR A 400 29.19 -13.31 -2.79
CA THR A 400 30.17 -14.26 -2.22
C THR A 400 31.62 -13.78 -2.33
N ARG A 401 31.91 -12.79 -3.18
CA ARG A 401 33.23 -12.20 -3.35
C ARG A 401 33.37 -10.81 -2.76
N ALA A 402 32.26 -10.25 -2.25
CA ALA A 402 32.24 -8.91 -1.72
C ALA A 402 33.12 -8.77 -0.46
N ASP A 403 33.75 -7.62 -0.29
CA ASP A 403 34.42 -7.26 0.95
C ASP A 403 33.37 -6.85 1.99
N THR A 404 33.17 -7.67 3.00
CA THR A 404 32.22 -7.43 4.10
C THR A 404 32.84 -6.79 5.32
N SER A 405 34.15 -6.44 5.28
CA SER A 405 34.85 -5.75 6.38
C SER A 405 34.37 -4.31 6.59
N ARG A 406 33.66 -3.74 5.62
CA ARG A 406 33.12 -2.36 5.68
C ARG A 406 31.61 -2.38 5.45
N PRO A 407 30.88 -1.45 6.10
CA PRO A 407 29.49 -1.19 5.79
C PRO A 407 29.29 -0.79 4.32
N VAL A 408 28.13 -1.16 3.76
CA VAL A 408 27.68 -0.73 2.42
C VAL A 408 26.34 -0.05 2.57
N HIS A 409 26.21 1.16 2.02
CA HIS A 409 24.94 1.88 1.97
C HIS A 409 24.19 1.51 0.69
N ILE A 410 23.06 0.84 0.81
CA ILE A 410 22.11 0.64 -0.28
C ILE A 410 21.30 1.92 -0.40
N VAL A 411 21.29 2.51 -1.59
CA VAL A 411 20.60 3.76 -1.90
C VAL A 411 19.75 3.59 -3.18
N ASN A 412 18.87 4.53 -3.43
CA ASN A 412 18.04 4.58 -4.64
C ASN A 412 17.27 3.29 -4.89
N THR A 413 16.65 2.74 -3.86
CA THR A 413 15.80 1.56 -3.93
C THR A 413 14.61 1.72 -2.99
N MET A 414 13.46 1.25 -3.43
CA MET A 414 12.30 1.03 -2.58
C MET A 414 11.48 -0.08 -3.22
N ALA A 415 11.55 -1.26 -2.62
CA ALA A 415 10.66 -2.37 -2.92
C ALA A 415 9.71 -2.60 -1.74
N PHE A 416 8.63 -3.32 -1.99
CA PHE A 416 7.68 -3.72 -0.96
C PHE A 416 7.21 -5.15 -1.21
N MET A 417 6.58 -5.73 -0.19
CA MET A 417 5.99 -7.04 -0.27
C MET A 417 4.63 -7.05 0.44
N PHE A 418 3.64 -7.66 -0.19
CA PHE A 418 2.44 -8.15 0.45
C PHE A 418 2.67 -9.62 0.77
N GLU A 419 2.63 -9.96 2.03
CA GLU A 419 2.90 -11.31 2.51
C GLU A 419 1.67 -11.86 3.22
N THR A 420 1.34 -13.13 2.97
CA THR A 420 0.19 -13.80 3.59
C THR A 420 0.49 -15.26 3.86
N ARG A 421 -0.05 -15.79 4.95
CA ARG A 421 0.00 -17.24 5.24
C ARG A 421 -0.72 -18.12 4.21
N ALA A 422 -1.61 -17.52 3.42
CA ALA A 422 -2.41 -18.24 2.45
C ALA A 422 -1.71 -18.35 1.08
N VAL A 423 -2.06 -19.39 0.31
CA VAL A 423 -1.58 -19.51 -1.08
C VAL A 423 -2.26 -18.47 -1.95
N ILE A 424 -1.47 -17.61 -2.58
CA ILE A 424 -1.96 -16.60 -3.52
C ILE A 424 -2.18 -17.24 -4.90
N ARG A 425 -3.34 -16.99 -5.49
CA ARG A 425 -3.72 -17.48 -6.81
C ARG A 425 -3.67 -16.33 -7.83
N PRO A 426 -2.86 -16.44 -8.87
CA PRO A 426 -2.91 -15.47 -9.96
C PRO A 426 -4.22 -15.58 -10.73
N THR A 427 -4.72 -14.47 -11.25
CA THR A 427 -5.88 -14.46 -12.14
C THR A 427 -5.51 -15.02 -13.51
N ARG A 428 -6.50 -15.48 -14.26
CA ARG A 428 -6.33 -15.90 -15.65
C ARG A 428 -5.78 -14.77 -16.51
N LEU A 429 -6.20 -13.52 -16.25
CA LEU A 429 -5.72 -12.33 -16.92
C LEU A 429 -4.23 -12.12 -16.68
N ALA A 430 -3.77 -12.24 -15.43
CA ALA A 430 -2.35 -12.10 -15.06
C ALA A 430 -1.47 -13.18 -15.74
N LEU A 431 -1.96 -14.43 -15.81
CA LEU A 431 -1.24 -15.53 -16.45
C LEU A 431 -1.18 -15.42 -17.99
N LYS A 432 -2.15 -14.72 -18.60
CA LYS A 432 -2.17 -14.46 -20.05
C LYS A 432 -1.59 -13.11 -20.42
N SER A 433 -1.16 -12.33 -19.44
CA SER A 433 -0.60 -10.99 -19.65
C SER A 433 0.70 -11.08 -20.47
N PRO A 434 0.89 -10.21 -21.47
CA PRO A 434 2.17 -10.10 -22.16
C PRO A 434 3.31 -9.60 -21.26
N GLN A 435 3.01 -9.08 -20.07
CA GLN A 435 3.98 -8.69 -19.07
C GLN A 435 4.54 -9.88 -18.27
N LEU A 436 3.91 -11.05 -18.31
CA LEU A 436 4.42 -12.24 -17.63
C LEU A 436 5.72 -12.71 -18.27
N GLN A 437 6.81 -12.75 -17.50
CA GLN A 437 8.11 -13.25 -17.93
C GLN A 437 8.10 -14.78 -18.00
N ALA A 438 8.16 -15.33 -19.21
CA ALA A 438 8.02 -16.76 -19.46
C ALA A 438 9.19 -17.61 -18.93
N ASP A 439 10.34 -16.99 -18.66
CA ASP A 439 11.59 -17.66 -18.36
C ASP A 439 12.23 -17.16 -17.03
N TYR A 440 11.41 -16.65 -16.11
CA TYR A 440 11.91 -16.11 -14.85
C TYR A 440 12.82 -17.09 -14.08
N GLN A 441 12.54 -18.40 -14.11
CA GLN A 441 13.32 -19.43 -13.43
C GLN A 441 14.76 -19.54 -13.95
N ARG A 442 15.07 -18.97 -15.12
CA ARG A 442 16.44 -18.95 -15.67
C ARG A 442 17.44 -18.20 -14.81
N VAL A 443 16.97 -17.24 -13.99
CA VAL A 443 17.84 -16.44 -13.12
C VAL A 443 18.66 -17.28 -12.12
N TRP A 444 18.24 -18.51 -11.84
CA TRP A 444 18.94 -19.46 -10.95
C TRP A 444 19.69 -20.58 -11.68
N ARG A 445 19.52 -20.72 -13.00
CA ARG A 445 20.06 -21.84 -13.77
C ARG A 445 21.59 -21.90 -13.74
N ASP A 446 22.25 -20.74 -13.71
CA ASP A 446 23.70 -20.62 -13.78
C ASP A 446 24.38 -20.64 -12.39
N LEU A 447 23.64 -20.99 -11.35
CA LEU A 447 24.20 -21.19 -10.01
C LEU A 447 25.15 -22.39 -10.07
N PRO A 448 26.48 -22.22 -9.73
CA PRO A 448 27.44 -23.30 -9.82
C PRO A 448 27.30 -24.29 -8.66
N LYS A 449 27.64 -25.53 -8.92
CA LYS A 449 27.87 -26.50 -7.85
C LYS A 449 29.23 -26.20 -7.21
N ASN A 450 29.20 -25.48 -6.06
CA ASN A 450 30.43 -25.12 -5.33
C ASN A 450 30.90 -26.22 -4.34
N PHE A 451 30.10 -27.27 -4.15
CA PHE A 451 30.41 -28.33 -3.20
C PHE A 451 31.63 -29.14 -3.61
N SER A 452 32.61 -29.26 -2.71
CA SER A 452 33.70 -30.22 -2.78
C SER A 452 33.79 -31.00 -1.45
N PRO A 453 33.82 -32.31 -1.45
CA PRO A 453 34.03 -33.11 -0.24
C PRO A 453 35.46 -32.99 0.31
N ASP A 454 36.41 -32.50 -0.50
CA ASP A 454 37.79 -32.23 -0.04
C ASP A 454 37.87 -30.78 0.47
N PRO A 455 38.05 -30.57 1.81
CA PRO A 455 38.16 -29.25 2.38
C PRO A 455 39.41 -28.48 1.91
N ALA A 456 40.42 -29.11 1.38
CA ALA A 456 41.60 -28.48 0.80
C ALA A 456 41.31 -27.87 -0.60
N GLY A 457 40.28 -28.34 -1.28
CA GLY A 457 39.78 -27.79 -2.55
C GLY A 457 38.91 -26.56 -2.37
N ALA A 458 38.31 -26.32 -1.21
CA ALA A 458 37.62 -25.13 -0.86
C ALA A 458 38.63 -24.03 -0.49
N ARG A 459 38.78 -22.98 -1.32
CA ARG A 459 39.63 -21.82 -0.96
C ARG A 459 39.23 -21.32 0.43
N PRO A 460 40.16 -21.27 1.42
CA PRO A 460 39.84 -20.83 2.77
C PRO A 460 39.38 -19.36 2.70
N ALA A 461 38.25 -19.07 3.29
CA ALA A 461 37.91 -17.71 3.64
C ALA A 461 39.09 -17.10 4.41
N ARG A 462 39.64 -15.98 3.98
CA ARG A 462 40.74 -15.29 4.65
C ARG A 462 40.33 -15.06 6.11
N ARG A 463 40.83 -15.88 7.03
CA ARG A 463 40.72 -15.63 8.47
C ARG A 463 41.35 -14.27 8.74
N GLY A 464 40.58 -13.32 9.17
CA GLY A 464 41.07 -12.04 9.66
C GLY A 464 42.17 -12.29 10.70
N ARG A 465 43.32 -11.63 10.51
CA ARG A 465 44.42 -11.67 11.49
C ARG A 465 43.85 -11.31 12.85
N ARG A 466 43.84 -12.29 13.78
CA ARG A 466 43.66 -11.97 15.19
C ARG A 466 44.76 -11.00 15.58
N ALA A 467 44.38 -9.80 15.98
CA ALA A 467 45.26 -8.87 16.65
C ALA A 467 45.69 -9.52 17.97
N THR A 468 46.93 -10.02 18.00
CA THR A 468 47.57 -10.41 19.25
C THR A 468 47.90 -9.14 20.01
N GLY A 469 46.97 -8.72 20.90
CA GLY A 469 47.22 -7.67 21.87
C GLY A 469 48.28 -8.18 22.86
N GLY A 470 49.50 -7.65 22.74
CA GLY A 470 50.54 -7.83 23.74
C GLY A 470 50.11 -7.16 25.06
N ALA A 471 49.89 -7.98 26.08
CA ALA A 471 49.76 -7.49 27.43
C ALA A 471 51.13 -6.98 27.95
N ALA A 472 51.29 -5.69 28.06
CA ALA A 472 52.42 -5.09 28.76
C ALA A 472 52.19 -5.27 30.25
N ALA A 473 53.01 -6.07 30.91
CA ALA A 473 53.03 -6.20 32.33
C ALA A 473 53.58 -4.92 32.97
N ALA A 474 52.78 -4.22 33.71
CA ALA A 474 53.21 -3.11 34.58
C ALA A 474 53.67 -3.69 35.92
N THR A 475 54.97 -3.70 36.15
CA THR A 475 55.59 -3.99 37.45
C THR A 475 55.37 -2.78 38.38
N GLY A 476 54.53 -2.97 39.39
CA GLY A 476 54.36 -2.00 40.45
C GLY A 476 55.55 -1.97 41.42
N ARG A 477 56.15 -0.82 41.56
CA ARG A 477 57.02 -0.52 42.70
C ARG A 477 56.22 0.15 43.79
N ARG A 478 56.08 -0.55 44.91
CA ARG A 478 55.67 0.06 46.18
C ARG A 478 56.77 0.99 46.67
N ARG A 479 56.46 2.22 47.02
CA ARG A 479 57.19 2.98 48.04
C ARG A 479 56.27 3.26 49.21
N ARG A 480 56.78 2.92 50.38
CA ARG A 480 56.30 3.38 51.69
C ARG A 480 56.78 4.84 51.83
N ASP A 481 55.88 5.69 52.30
CA ASP A 481 55.95 6.47 53.57
C ASP A 481 54.57 7.09 53.83
#